data_b0d0f02280d8b9a69740759b6e56d45b
#
_entry.id   b0d0f02280d8b9a69740759b6e56d45b
#
_cell.length_a   1.000
_cell.length_b   1.000
_cell.length_c   1.000
_cell.angle_alpha   90.00
_cell.angle_beta   90.00
_cell.angle_gamma   90.00
#
_symmetry.space_group_name_H-M   'P 1'
#
loop_
_entity.id
_entity.type
_entity.pdbx_description
1 polymer ?
#
loop_
_entity_poly.entity_id
_entity_poly.type
_entity_poly.pdbx_seq_one_letter_code
_entity_poly.pdbx_strand_id
1 'polypeptide(L)'
;MTVIEYKKYFERLKGEGDFSRLGKVFKTKEKYYFFDTGTGKILECTEIEYNILKQLGEENTLDVKKLEYSLKDIQAAINDIISMVKKENILKATPLEKFEGEHFEDLTQSIPQNMRQVVLEVTENCNLRCDYCIYQNSFSGLSLIHI
;
A
#
# COMPACT_ATOMS: atom_id res chain seq x y z
N MET A 1 -29.93 3.90 -1.55
CA MET A 1 -29.33 3.85 -0.19
C MET A 1 -29.36 5.24 0.44
N THR A 2 -29.64 5.34 1.72
CA THR A 2 -29.59 6.60 2.48
C THR A 2 -28.15 6.91 2.94
N VAL A 3 -27.88 8.16 3.33
CA VAL A 3 -26.55 8.57 3.85
C VAL A 3 -26.11 7.69 5.04
N ILE A 4 -27.06 7.28 5.89
CA ILE A 4 -26.79 6.40 7.04
C ILE A 4 -26.37 4.99 6.60
N GLU A 5 -26.96 4.46 5.54
CA GLU A 5 -26.62 3.14 4.99
C GLU A 5 -25.22 3.14 4.37
N TYR A 6 -24.81 4.22 3.68
CA TYR A 6 -23.45 4.36 3.14
C TYR A 6 -22.40 4.39 4.25
N LYS A 7 -22.67 5.15 5.30
CA LYS A 7 -21.76 5.23 6.44
C LYS A 7 -21.55 3.86 7.09
N LYS A 8 -22.63 3.12 7.34
CA LYS A 8 -22.56 1.75 7.85
C LYS A 8 -21.84 0.78 6.90
N TYR A 9 -21.98 0.97 5.59
CA TYR A 9 -21.29 0.15 4.61
C TYR A 9 -19.77 0.35 4.67
N PHE A 10 -19.31 1.59 4.66
CA PHE A 10 -17.88 1.90 4.75
C PHE A 10 -17.27 1.53 6.11
N GLU A 11 -18.00 1.74 7.22
CA GLU A 11 -17.57 1.29 8.55
C GLU A 11 -17.34 -0.23 8.58
N ARG A 12 -18.17 -1.00 7.89
CA ARG A 12 -18.00 -2.45 7.78
C ARG A 12 -16.80 -2.85 6.93
N LEU A 13 -16.52 -2.09 5.87
CA LEU A 13 -15.36 -2.35 5.00
C LEU A 13 -14.03 -2.09 5.71
N LYS A 14 -13.93 -1.02 6.50
CA LYS A 14 -12.69 -0.73 7.22
C LYS A 14 -12.39 -1.76 8.32
N GLY A 15 -13.42 -2.43 8.88
CA GLY A 15 -13.29 -3.37 9.99
C GLY A 15 -12.75 -2.68 11.24
N GLU A 16 -11.79 -3.31 11.93
CA GLU A 16 -11.14 -2.73 13.11
C GLU A 16 -10.01 -1.75 12.78
N GLY A 17 -9.57 -1.70 11.51
CA GLY A 17 -8.53 -0.80 11.04
C GLY A 17 -9.03 0.57 10.59
N ASP A 18 -8.25 1.23 9.79
CA ASP A 18 -8.60 2.48 9.12
C ASP A 18 -8.52 2.36 7.58
N PHE A 19 -9.12 3.30 6.88
CA PHE A 19 -9.12 3.31 5.42
C PHE A 19 -7.73 3.59 4.83
N SER A 20 -6.81 4.21 5.56
CA SER A 20 -5.48 4.55 5.06
C SER A 20 -4.65 3.30 4.70
N ARG A 21 -4.94 2.16 5.35
CA ARG A 21 -4.31 0.87 5.04
C ARG A 21 -4.92 0.16 3.83
N LEU A 22 -6.16 0.50 3.45
CA LEU A 22 -6.88 -0.20 2.37
C LEU A 22 -6.50 0.31 0.98
N GLY A 23 -5.96 1.52 0.89
CA GLY A 23 -5.51 2.07 -0.37
C GLY A 23 -5.07 3.52 -0.28
N LYS A 24 -4.60 4.02 -1.40
CA LYS A 24 -4.15 5.41 -1.57
C LYS A 24 -4.72 6.01 -2.83
N VAL A 25 -5.16 7.25 -2.74
CA VAL A 25 -5.52 8.05 -3.92
C VAL A 25 -4.33 8.85 -4.40
N PHE A 26 -4.21 9.00 -5.70
CA PHE A 26 -3.23 9.88 -6.34
C PHE A 26 -3.80 10.44 -7.64
N LYS A 27 -3.19 11.51 -8.14
CA LYS A 27 -3.59 12.12 -9.41
C LYS A 27 -2.39 12.41 -10.29
N THR A 28 -2.61 12.34 -11.59
CA THR A 28 -1.72 12.87 -12.61
C THR A 28 -2.20 14.27 -13.04
N LYS A 29 -1.60 14.85 -14.08
CA LYS A 29 -2.06 16.14 -14.61
C LYS A 29 -3.51 16.09 -15.14
N GLU A 30 -3.97 14.92 -15.60
CA GLU A 30 -5.23 14.79 -16.33
C GLU A 30 -6.25 13.86 -15.67
N LYS A 31 -5.81 12.96 -14.77
CA LYS A 31 -6.64 11.87 -14.27
C LYS A 31 -6.43 11.61 -12.78
N TYR A 32 -7.47 11.01 -12.17
CA TYR A 32 -7.52 10.60 -10.78
C TYR A 32 -7.47 9.08 -10.67
N TYR A 33 -6.79 8.57 -9.64
CA TYR A 33 -6.57 7.15 -9.45
C TYR A 33 -6.70 6.73 -8.00
N PHE A 34 -7.10 5.49 -7.82
CA PHE A 34 -7.05 4.79 -6.53
C PHE A 34 -6.17 3.54 -6.66
N PHE A 35 -5.20 3.40 -5.77
CA PHE A 35 -4.38 2.21 -5.60
C PHE A 35 -4.91 1.38 -4.45
N ASP A 36 -5.32 0.14 -4.71
CA ASP A 36 -5.79 -0.80 -3.70
C ASP A 36 -4.65 -1.66 -3.16
N THR A 37 -4.42 -1.62 -1.85
CA THR A 37 -3.31 -2.34 -1.20
C THR A 37 -3.54 -3.86 -1.13
N GLY A 38 -4.80 -4.30 -1.12
CA GLY A 38 -5.14 -5.72 -1.03
C GLY A 38 -4.93 -6.49 -2.32
N THR A 39 -5.31 -5.89 -3.45
CA THR A 39 -5.21 -6.52 -4.78
C THR A 39 -4.02 -6.03 -5.60
N GLY A 40 -3.38 -4.92 -5.19
CA GLY A 40 -2.35 -4.24 -5.97
C GLY A 40 -2.86 -3.53 -7.23
N LYS A 41 -4.19 -3.42 -7.41
CA LYS A 41 -4.80 -2.79 -8.58
C LYS A 41 -4.74 -1.28 -8.50
N ILE A 42 -4.58 -0.64 -9.67
CA ILE A 42 -4.76 0.79 -9.87
C ILE A 42 -6.02 1.00 -10.71
N LEU A 43 -6.96 1.76 -10.18
CA LEU A 43 -8.23 2.06 -10.84
C LEU A 43 -8.31 3.54 -11.16
N GLU A 44 -8.75 3.87 -12.36
CA GLU A 44 -9.09 5.24 -12.74
C GLU A 44 -10.41 5.63 -12.08
N CYS A 45 -10.47 6.81 -11.49
CA CYS A 45 -11.62 7.34 -10.77
C CYS A 45 -12.08 8.66 -11.38
N THR A 46 -13.36 8.98 -11.21
CA THR A 46 -13.85 10.33 -11.38
C THR A 46 -13.34 11.24 -10.26
N GLU A 47 -13.40 12.55 -10.44
CA GLU A 47 -13.00 13.50 -9.40
C GLU A 47 -13.82 13.34 -8.11
N ILE A 48 -15.11 13.04 -8.23
CA ILE A 48 -16.00 12.84 -7.08
C ILE A 48 -15.61 11.58 -6.31
N GLU A 49 -15.37 10.47 -7.01
CA GLU A 49 -14.89 9.21 -6.40
C GLU A 49 -13.55 9.39 -5.72
N TYR A 50 -12.62 10.10 -6.36
CA TYR A 50 -11.33 10.44 -5.79
C TYR A 50 -11.49 11.21 -4.47
N ASN A 51 -12.35 12.24 -4.42
CA ASN A 51 -12.55 13.03 -3.22
C ASN A 51 -13.24 12.23 -2.10
N ILE A 52 -14.16 11.33 -2.43
CA ILE A 52 -14.78 10.40 -1.48
C ILE A 52 -13.72 9.45 -0.89
N LEU A 53 -12.93 8.80 -1.74
CA LEU A 53 -11.88 7.86 -1.31
C LEU A 53 -10.76 8.57 -0.54
N LYS A 54 -10.42 9.80 -0.92
CA LYS A 54 -9.48 10.64 -0.21
C LYS A 54 -9.97 10.95 1.21
N GLN A 55 -11.20 11.40 1.33
CA GLN A 55 -11.80 11.70 2.65
C GLN A 55 -11.83 10.45 3.54
N LEU A 56 -12.23 9.30 3.00
CA LEU A 56 -12.20 8.05 3.74
C LEU A 56 -10.77 7.70 4.22
N GLY A 57 -9.76 7.87 3.37
CA GLY A 57 -8.37 7.57 3.71
C GLY A 57 -7.74 8.53 4.71
N GLU A 58 -8.12 9.82 4.68
CA GLU A 58 -7.55 10.85 5.54
C GLU A 58 -8.34 11.03 6.85
N GLU A 59 -9.68 11.05 6.79
CA GLU A 59 -10.56 11.31 7.93
C GLU A 59 -11.15 10.04 8.53
N ASN A 60 -10.95 8.90 7.89
CA ASN A 60 -11.50 7.60 8.27
C ASN A 60 -13.03 7.54 8.37
N THR A 61 -13.71 8.52 7.79
CA THR A 61 -15.18 8.64 7.77
C THR A 61 -15.62 9.42 6.54
N LEU A 62 -16.86 9.20 6.10
CA LEU A 62 -17.48 9.94 5.01
C LEU A 62 -18.42 11.02 5.56
N ASP A 63 -18.08 12.28 5.34
CA ASP A 63 -18.95 13.43 5.59
C ASP A 63 -19.37 14.07 4.27
N VAL A 64 -20.57 13.74 3.83
CA VAL A 64 -21.16 14.21 2.57
C VAL A 64 -21.28 15.74 2.52
N LYS A 65 -21.37 16.42 3.69
CA LYS A 65 -21.51 17.89 3.76
C LYS A 65 -20.23 18.61 3.38
N LYS A 66 -19.09 17.97 3.49
CA LYS A 66 -17.79 18.52 3.11
C LYS A 66 -17.51 18.43 1.61
N LEU A 67 -18.32 17.65 0.88
CA LEU A 67 -18.18 17.47 -0.55
C LEU A 67 -19.01 18.53 -1.27
N GLU A 68 -18.35 19.37 -2.06
CA GLU A 68 -18.98 20.48 -2.81
C GLU A 68 -19.65 20.01 -4.12
N TYR A 69 -20.43 18.91 -4.06
CA TYR A 69 -21.13 18.31 -5.21
C TYR A 69 -22.60 18.13 -4.90
N SER A 70 -23.42 17.91 -5.94
CA SER A 70 -24.82 17.60 -5.74
C SER A 70 -24.99 16.26 -5.02
N LEU A 71 -26.02 16.14 -4.17
CA LEU A 71 -26.31 14.87 -3.49
C LEU A 71 -26.54 13.72 -4.47
N LYS A 72 -27.07 14.00 -5.64
CA LYS A 72 -27.30 13.00 -6.69
C LYS A 72 -25.99 12.47 -7.25
N ASP A 73 -25.02 13.35 -7.51
CA ASP A 73 -23.72 12.96 -8.07
C ASP A 73 -22.87 12.21 -7.03
N ILE A 74 -22.92 12.65 -5.77
CA ILE A 74 -22.28 11.93 -4.67
C ILE A 74 -22.88 10.53 -4.51
N GLN A 75 -24.19 10.39 -4.61
CA GLN A 75 -24.87 9.10 -4.55
C GLN A 75 -24.46 8.17 -5.71
N ALA A 76 -24.36 8.71 -6.92
CA ALA A 76 -23.90 7.97 -8.09
C ALA A 76 -22.46 7.46 -7.87
N ALA A 77 -21.54 8.34 -7.50
CA ALA A 77 -20.14 8.00 -7.24
C ALA A 77 -19.99 6.94 -6.12
N ILE A 78 -20.75 7.06 -5.03
CA ILE A 78 -20.74 6.02 -3.96
C ILE A 78 -21.21 4.66 -4.50
N ASN A 79 -22.26 4.64 -5.31
CA ASN A 79 -22.75 3.39 -5.91
C ASN A 79 -21.71 2.78 -6.85
N ASP A 80 -20.97 3.60 -7.59
CA ASP A 80 -19.90 3.15 -8.48
C ASP A 80 -18.73 2.57 -7.66
N ILE A 81 -18.32 3.22 -6.58
CA ILE A 81 -17.33 2.68 -5.63
C ILE A 81 -17.80 1.33 -5.06
N ILE A 82 -19.05 1.22 -4.62
CA ILE A 82 -19.62 -0.05 -4.12
C ILE A 82 -19.62 -1.13 -5.20
N SER A 83 -19.90 -0.76 -6.44
CA SER A 83 -19.81 -1.67 -7.58
C SER A 83 -18.37 -2.15 -7.82
N MET A 84 -17.40 -1.24 -7.76
CA MET A 84 -15.97 -1.59 -7.85
C MET A 84 -15.52 -2.51 -6.71
N VAL A 85 -15.97 -2.26 -5.47
CA VAL A 85 -15.70 -3.16 -4.33
C VAL A 85 -16.19 -4.58 -4.60
N LYS A 86 -17.36 -4.71 -5.22
CA LYS A 86 -17.93 -6.03 -5.52
C LYS A 86 -17.28 -6.72 -6.71
N LYS A 87 -16.99 -5.97 -7.79
CA LYS A 87 -16.46 -6.52 -9.04
C LYS A 87 -14.96 -6.75 -8.99
N GLU A 88 -14.23 -5.78 -8.44
CA GLU A 88 -12.76 -5.77 -8.46
C GLU A 88 -12.15 -6.27 -7.16
N ASN A 89 -12.98 -6.56 -6.16
CA ASN A 89 -12.57 -7.03 -4.83
C ASN A 89 -11.63 -6.08 -4.08
N ILE A 90 -11.76 -4.78 -4.31
CA ILE A 90 -10.96 -3.74 -3.66
C ILE A 90 -11.49 -3.40 -2.26
N LEU A 91 -10.72 -2.63 -1.48
CA LEU A 91 -11.04 -2.19 -0.11
C LEU A 91 -11.28 -3.37 0.85
N LYS A 92 -10.58 -4.48 0.63
CA LYS A 92 -10.72 -5.73 1.42
C LYS A 92 -9.38 -6.27 1.92
N ALA A 93 -8.34 -5.44 1.96
CA ALA A 93 -7.05 -5.85 2.51
C ALA A 93 -7.21 -6.28 3.97
N THR A 94 -6.81 -7.50 4.27
CA THR A 94 -6.77 -7.99 5.66
C THR A 94 -5.70 -7.23 6.45
N PRO A 95 -5.89 -6.97 7.75
CA PRO A 95 -4.83 -6.46 8.60
C PRO A 95 -3.62 -7.40 8.57
N LEU A 96 -2.44 -6.84 8.50
CA LEU A 96 -1.21 -7.61 8.64
C LEU A 96 -0.99 -7.88 10.14
N GLU A 97 -1.32 -9.08 10.60
CA GLU A 97 -1.16 -9.47 12.00
C GLU A 97 0.29 -9.83 12.32
N LYS A 98 0.99 -10.41 11.35
CA LYS A 98 2.36 -10.89 11.52
C LYS A 98 3.15 -10.68 10.24
N PHE A 99 4.32 -10.06 10.34
CA PHE A 99 5.24 -9.92 9.22
C PHE A 99 6.30 -11.02 9.31
N GLU A 100 5.95 -12.20 8.82
CA GLU A 100 6.86 -13.34 8.75
C GLU A 100 6.89 -13.87 7.32
N GLY A 101 8.09 -14.04 6.79
CA GLY A 101 8.27 -14.78 5.53
C GLY A 101 8.26 -16.28 5.81
N GLU A 102 7.81 -17.10 4.85
CA GLU A 102 7.80 -18.57 4.95
C GLU A 102 9.16 -19.17 5.38
N HIS A 103 10.25 -18.43 5.19
CA HIS A 103 11.61 -18.89 5.48
C HIS A 103 12.11 -18.51 6.88
N PHE A 104 11.37 -17.70 7.64
CA PHE A 104 11.85 -17.22 8.96
C PHE A 104 11.79 -18.31 10.04
N GLU A 105 10.82 -19.21 9.97
CA GLU A 105 10.65 -20.24 10.99
C GLU A 105 11.67 -21.39 10.86
N ASP A 106 12.33 -21.52 9.70
CA ASP A 106 13.18 -22.67 9.38
C ASP A 106 14.58 -22.33 8.86
N LEU A 107 15.10 -21.15 9.20
CA LEU A 107 16.42 -20.71 8.74
C LEU A 107 17.53 -21.71 9.12
N THR A 108 17.45 -22.30 10.31
CA THR A 108 18.44 -23.27 10.81
C THR A 108 18.49 -24.57 9.98
N GLN A 109 17.36 -24.96 9.40
CA GLN A 109 17.27 -26.13 8.51
C GLN A 109 17.42 -25.72 7.05
N SER A 110 16.87 -24.59 6.67
CA SER A 110 16.84 -24.09 5.30
C SER A 110 18.23 -23.67 4.78
N ILE A 111 19.05 -23.04 5.62
CA ILE A 111 20.39 -22.60 5.24
C ILE A 111 21.29 -23.81 4.85
N PRO A 112 21.46 -24.87 5.68
CA PRO A 112 22.31 -25.99 5.31
C PRO A 112 21.84 -26.75 4.06
N GLN A 113 20.53 -26.81 3.83
CA GLN A 113 19.95 -27.58 2.72
C GLN A 113 19.93 -26.82 1.39
N ASN A 114 19.78 -25.49 1.45
CA ASN A 114 19.56 -24.66 0.25
C ASN A 114 20.72 -23.71 -0.07
N MET A 115 21.73 -23.61 0.78
CA MET A 115 22.87 -22.73 0.56
C MET A 115 23.68 -23.23 -0.64
N ARG A 116 23.67 -22.47 -1.73
CA ARG A 116 24.40 -22.79 -2.97
C ARG A 116 25.67 -21.96 -3.14
N GLN A 117 25.71 -20.80 -2.49
CA GLN A 117 26.81 -19.87 -2.66
C GLN A 117 26.99 -19.06 -1.39
N VAL A 118 28.24 -18.86 -1.00
CA VAL A 118 28.66 -17.89 0.04
C VAL A 118 29.54 -16.87 -0.65
N VAL A 119 29.20 -15.60 -0.52
CA VAL A 119 30.01 -14.47 -1.00
C VAL A 119 30.67 -13.83 0.20
N LEU A 120 31.98 -13.83 0.23
CA LEU A 120 32.77 -13.16 1.25
C LEU A 120 33.35 -11.88 0.67
N GLU A 121 32.91 -10.74 1.17
CA GLU A 121 33.52 -9.46 0.85
C GLU A 121 34.76 -9.26 1.70
N VAL A 122 35.91 -9.33 1.05
CA VAL A 122 37.23 -9.23 1.72
C VAL A 122 37.57 -7.77 2.02
N THR A 123 37.07 -6.83 1.22
CA THR A 123 37.30 -5.41 1.40
C THR A 123 36.27 -4.58 0.63
N GLU A 124 35.88 -3.45 1.20
CA GLU A 124 35.07 -2.44 0.55
C GLU A 124 35.91 -1.39 -0.20
N ASN A 125 37.24 -1.45 -0.05
CA ASN A 125 38.14 -0.53 -0.70
C ASN A 125 38.24 -0.81 -2.20
N CYS A 126 37.51 -0.03 -2.99
CA CYS A 126 37.51 -0.08 -4.44
C CYS A 126 38.10 1.20 -5.03
N ASN A 127 38.95 1.05 -6.03
CA ASN A 127 39.57 2.19 -6.73
C ASN A 127 38.72 2.76 -7.87
N LEU A 128 37.62 2.08 -8.26
CA LEU A 128 36.81 2.47 -9.42
C LEU A 128 35.85 3.63 -9.14
N ARG A 129 35.37 3.79 -7.91
CA ARG A 129 34.45 4.86 -7.46
C ARG A 129 33.30 5.15 -8.44
N CYS A 130 32.59 4.10 -8.85
CA CYS A 130 31.43 4.25 -9.75
C CYS A 130 30.26 4.97 -9.06
N ASP A 131 29.65 5.94 -9.72
CA ASP A 131 28.54 6.77 -9.16
C ASP A 131 27.33 5.95 -8.69
N TYR A 132 27.11 4.75 -9.23
CA TYR A 132 26.05 3.82 -8.85
C TYR A 132 26.46 2.80 -7.80
N CYS A 133 27.66 2.90 -7.23
CA CYS A 133 28.18 1.93 -6.29
C CYS A 133 27.58 2.10 -4.90
N ILE A 134 26.97 1.02 -4.39
CA ILE A 134 26.35 1.00 -3.05
C ILE A 134 27.38 1.18 -1.92
N TYR A 135 28.66 0.90 -2.18
CA TYR A 135 29.74 1.01 -1.20
C TYR A 135 30.39 2.38 -1.12
N GLN A 136 30.04 3.32 -2.02
CA GLN A 136 30.77 4.60 -2.13
C GLN A 136 30.53 5.56 -0.96
N ASN A 137 29.39 5.44 -0.24
CA ASN A 137 29.00 6.42 0.78
C ASN A 137 28.54 5.82 2.12
N SER A 138 28.56 4.50 2.31
CA SER A 138 27.75 3.90 3.37
C SER A 138 28.50 3.22 4.50
N PHE A 139 29.72 2.76 4.30
CA PHE A 139 30.39 1.95 5.32
C PHE A 139 31.88 2.27 5.42
N SER A 140 32.22 3.13 6.36
CA SER A 140 33.62 3.28 6.79
C SER A 140 33.97 2.14 7.75
N GLY A 141 34.71 1.16 7.29
CA GLY A 141 35.47 0.32 8.19
C GLY A 141 35.07 -1.12 8.40
N LEU A 142 34.22 -1.72 7.58
CA LEU A 142 34.03 -3.17 7.57
C LEU A 142 35.15 -3.82 6.76
N SER A 143 36.18 -4.35 7.45
CA SER A 143 37.18 -5.23 6.87
C SER A 143 37.16 -6.55 7.62
N LEU A 144 36.97 -7.66 6.90
CA LEU A 144 37.04 -9.02 7.45
C LEU A 144 38.48 -9.42 7.90
N ILE A 145 39.46 -8.54 7.69
CA ILE A 145 40.85 -8.78 8.09
C ILE A 145 41.05 -8.70 9.63
N HIS A 146 40.01 -8.29 10.36
CA HIS A 146 40.06 -8.16 11.83
C HIS A 146 39.28 -9.26 12.58
N ILE A 147 38.98 -10.40 11.93
CA ILE A 147 38.43 -11.58 12.59
C ILE A 147 39.59 -12.49 13.04
#